data_00da44c47ce8f451bbfdff1d5bf15c29
#
_entry.id   00da44c47ce8f451bbfdff1d5bf15c29
#
_cell.length_a   1.000
_cell.length_b   1.000
_cell.length_c   1.000
_cell.angle_alpha   90.00
_cell.angle_beta   90.00
_cell.angle_gamma   90.00
#
_symmetry.space_group_name_H-M   'P 1'
#
loop_
_entity.id
_entity.type
_entity.pdbx_description
1 polymer ?
#
loop_
_entity_poly.entity_id
_entity_poly.type
_entity_poly.pdbx_seq_one_letter_code
_entity_poly.pdbx_strand_id
1 'polypeptide(L)'
;MSNNIDKVVLAYSGGLDTSIILKWLQDEYQCEVVAFCADLGQDEELEPARAKAEQFGVKEIYIDDLKEEFVRDFVFPMYRANTLYEGVYHLGTSIARPLIAKRQIEIANATGAEAVSHGATGKGNDQVRFELGYYALRPDIKVIAPWREWDLTSRDKLFGYAEKHGIPVPTDKRGEVPYSMDRNLLHISFEGNALEDPWTEPDEDMFVLSVSPEAAPDTPTYVEMTFRQGDLVAIDGVEMSAATLLAKLNELGGANGIGRLDLVENRYVGMKSRGVYETPGGTILGVAHRAMESLTLDREVAHMKDELMPRYAKLVYNGYWFSPEREMLQTMIDASQAFVNGKVRLKLYKGNVIVVGRQSDNSLFDPAIATFEDDEGAYNQADADGFIKLNALRMRIAAVLRNGPEK
;
A
#
# COMPACT_ATOMS: atom_id res chain seq x y z
N MET A 1 13.47 -31.96 -21.02
CA MET A 1 12.63 -32.48 -19.93
C MET A 1 11.24 -31.98 -20.24
N SER A 2 10.25 -32.85 -20.43
CA SER A 2 8.87 -32.44 -20.70
C SER A 2 8.37 -31.65 -19.52
N ASN A 3 8.08 -30.35 -19.73
CA ASN A 3 7.40 -29.51 -18.76
C ASN A 3 5.92 -29.93 -18.66
N ASN A 4 5.69 -31.15 -18.15
CA ASN A 4 4.33 -31.60 -17.95
C ASN A 4 3.82 -30.88 -16.70
N ILE A 5 2.96 -29.88 -16.88
CA ILE A 5 2.20 -29.19 -15.84
C ILE A 5 0.76 -29.60 -16.09
N ASP A 6 0.17 -30.31 -15.15
CA ASP A 6 -1.19 -30.83 -15.31
C ASP A 6 -2.22 -29.79 -14.83
N LYS A 7 -1.86 -28.95 -13.84
CA LYS A 7 -2.76 -27.94 -13.27
C LYS A 7 -2.02 -26.66 -12.87
N VAL A 8 -2.60 -25.50 -13.18
CA VAL A 8 -2.08 -24.17 -12.86
C VAL A 8 -3.16 -23.30 -12.20
N VAL A 9 -2.80 -22.51 -11.16
CA VAL A 9 -3.66 -21.49 -10.60
C VAL A 9 -3.30 -20.14 -11.21
N LEU A 10 -4.25 -19.50 -11.87
CA LEU A 10 -4.11 -18.18 -12.49
C LEU A 10 -4.70 -17.09 -11.59
N ALA A 11 -3.92 -16.06 -11.26
CA ALA A 11 -4.47 -14.80 -10.75
C ALA A 11 -5.26 -14.11 -11.87
N TYR A 12 -6.58 -14.15 -11.77
CA TYR A 12 -7.52 -13.82 -12.82
C TYR A 12 -8.39 -12.63 -12.44
N SER A 13 -8.29 -11.54 -13.20
CA SER A 13 -9.10 -10.33 -12.97
C SER A 13 -10.39 -10.26 -13.81
N GLY A 14 -10.58 -11.20 -14.74
CA GLY A 14 -11.67 -11.11 -15.73
C GLY A 14 -11.43 -10.09 -16.84
N GLY A 15 -10.34 -9.34 -16.79
CA GLY A 15 -9.93 -8.40 -17.83
C GLY A 15 -9.48 -9.11 -19.12
N LEU A 16 -9.22 -8.33 -20.17
CA LEU A 16 -8.81 -8.86 -21.46
C LEU A 16 -7.51 -9.67 -21.36
N ASP A 17 -6.48 -9.10 -20.75
CA ASP A 17 -5.14 -9.71 -20.68
C ASP A 17 -5.18 -11.05 -19.93
N THR A 18 -5.85 -11.10 -18.77
CA THR A 18 -5.96 -12.34 -18.01
C THR A 18 -6.85 -13.39 -18.67
N SER A 19 -7.84 -12.97 -19.49
CA SER A 19 -8.64 -13.89 -20.32
C SER A 19 -7.84 -14.50 -21.46
N ILE A 20 -6.96 -13.71 -22.09
CA ILE A 20 -6.00 -14.18 -23.09
C ILE A 20 -5.02 -15.16 -22.44
N ILE A 21 -4.47 -14.83 -21.26
CA ILE A 21 -3.58 -15.69 -20.49
C ILE A 21 -4.23 -17.03 -20.17
N LEU A 22 -5.47 -17.00 -19.70
CA LEU A 22 -6.23 -18.22 -19.38
C LEU A 22 -6.27 -19.16 -20.59
N LYS A 23 -6.68 -18.64 -21.75
CA LYS A 23 -6.76 -19.42 -22.98
C LYS A 23 -5.40 -19.89 -23.46
N TRP A 24 -4.38 -19.04 -23.38
CA TRP A 24 -3.01 -19.37 -23.77
C TRP A 24 -2.42 -20.49 -22.91
N LEU A 25 -2.67 -20.48 -21.59
CA LEU A 25 -2.25 -21.56 -20.69
C LEU A 25 -2.87 -22.90 -21.07
N GLN A 26 -4.16 -22.91 -21.42
CA GLN A 26 -4.84 -24.12 -21.87
C GLN A 26 -4.25 -24.66 -23.19
N ASP A 27 -3.92 -23.76 -24.12
CA ASP A 27 -3.45 -24.17 -25.45
C ASP A 27 -1.97 -24.56 -25.45
N GLU A 28 -1.11 -23.81 -24.75
CA GLU A 28 0.34 -24.03 -24.76
C GLU A 28 0.78 -25.17 -23.84
N TYR A 29 0.21 -25.19 -22.62
CA TYR A 29 0.59 -26.19 -21.62
C TYR A 29 -0.33 -27.42 -21.60
N GLN A 30 -1.47 -27.36 -22.30
CA GLN A 30 -2.48 -28.43 -22.30
C GLN A 30 -2.92 -28.83 -20.88
N CYS A 31 -2.97 -27.85 -19.97
CA CYS A 31 -3.20 -28.03 -18.54
C CYS A 31 -4.61 -27.55 -18.11
N GLU A 32 -5.03 -28.03 -16.97
CA GLU A 32 -6.21 -27.49 -16.28
C GLU A 32 -5.88 -26.14 -15.63
N VAL A 33 -6.73 -25.12 -15.85
CA VAL A 33 -6.59 -23.81 -15.24
C VAL A 33 -7.61 -23.67 -14.13
N VAL A 34 -7.14 -23.34 -12.93
CA VAL A 34 -7.93 -22.88 -11.78
C VAL A 34 -7.89 -21.36 -11.80
N ALA A 35 -9.05 -20.70 -11.88
CA ALA A 35 -9.11 -19.23 -11.84
C ALA A 35 -9.28 -18.74 -10.40
N PHE A 36 -8.51 -17.72 -10.02
CA PHE A 36 -8.59 -17.09 -8.72
C PHE A 36 -8.75 -15.57 -8.86
N CYS A 37 -9.84 -15.03 -8.32
CA CYS A 37 -10.12 -13.61 -8.21
C CYS A 37 -10.09 -13.21 -6.74
N ALA A 38 -9.27 -12.22 -6.38
CA ALA A 38 -9.23 -11.63 -5.05
C ALA A 38 -10.12 -10.40 -5.00
N ASP A 39 -11.09 -10.35 -4.07
CA ASP A 39 -11.81 -9.13 -3.73
C ASP A 39 -11.05 -8.38 -2.63
N LEU A 40 -10.37 -7.31 -3.01
CA LEU A 40 -9.65 -6.39 -2.12
C LEU A 40 -10.34 -5.03 -2.02
N GLY A 41 -11.60 -4.91 -2.46
CA GLY A 41 -12.35 -3.66 -2.48
C GLY A 41 -12.08 -2.81 -3.72
N GLN A 42 -11.93 -3.43 -4.88
CA GLN A 42 -11.78 -2.75 -6.17
C GLN A 42 -13.09 -2.19 -6.75
N ASP A 43 -14.24 -2.42 -6.07
CA ASP A 43 -15.60 -2.03 -6.50
C ASP A 43 -15.98 -2.53 -7.90
N GLU A 44 -15.40 -3.63 -8.36
CA GLU A 44 -15.78 -4.31 -9.58
C GLU A 44 -16.75 -5.47 -9.28
N GLU A 45 -17.72 -5.69 -10.15
CA GLU A 45 -18.53 -6.91 -10.10
C GLU A 45 -17.66 -8.12 -10.48
N LEU A 46 -17.48 -9.07 -9.58
CA LEU A 46 -16.64 -10.25 -9.80
C LEU A 46 -17.40 -11.41 -10.48
N GLU A 47 -18.71 -11.43 -10.42
CA GLU A 47 -19.53 -12.44 -11.10
C GLU A 47 -19.34 -12.46 -12.65
N PRO A 48 -19.19 -11.31 -13.35
CA PRO A 48 -18.83 -11.33 -14.76
C PRO A 48 -17.49 -12.03 -15.05
N ALA A 49 -16.53 -11.96 -14.13
CA ALA A 49 -15.25 -12.68 -14.26
C ALA A 49 -15.47 -14.19 -14.16
N ARG A 50 -16.32 -14.65 -13.22
CA ARG A 50 -16.74 -16.06 -13.10
C ARG A 50 -17.36 -16.55 -14.40
N ALA A 51 -18.39 -15.86 -14.88
CA ALA A 51 -19.12 -16.26 -16.08
C ALA A 51 -18.17 -16.35 -17.31
N LYS A 52 -17.20 -15.44 -17.40
CA LYS A 52 -16.22 -15.44 -18.47
C LYS A 52 -15.26 -16.63 -18.35
N ALA A 53 -14.76 -16.96 -17.15
CA ALA A 53 -13.90 -18.12 -16.94
C ALA A 53 -14.64 -19.45 -17.26
N GLU A 54 -15.93 -19.56 -16.88
CA GLU A 54 -16.78 -20.71 -17.22
C GLU A 54 -16.96 -20.89 -18.72
N GLN A 55 -17.07 -19.82 -19.50
CA GLN A 55 -17.15 -19.87 -20.98
C GLN A 55 -15.89 -20.49 -21.60
N PHE A 56 -14.73 -20.36 -20.95
CA PHE A 56 -13.47 -21.00 -21.35
C PHE A 56 -13.30 -22.41 -20.76
N GLY A 57 -14.35 -22.98 -20.14
CA GLY A 57 -14.33 -24.34 -19.62
C GLY A 57 -13.59 -24.50 -18.29
N VAL A 58 -13.31 -23.42 -17.59
CA VAL A 58 -12.72 -23.47 -16.24
C VAL A 58 -13.76 -24.05 -15.29
N LYS A 59 -13.36 -25.09 -14.53
CA LYS A 59 -14.26 -25.81 -13.61
C LYS A 59 -14.09 -25.36 -12.17
N GLU A 60 -12.89 -24.96 -11.79
CA GLU A 60 -12.56 -24.53 -10.44
C GLU A 60 -12.27 -23.01 -10.46
N ILE A 61 -13.16 -22.23 -9.83
CA ILE A 61 -13.11 -20.77 -9.80
C ILE A 61 -13.31 -20.32 -8.35
N TYR A 62 -12.28 -19.67 -7.82
CA TYR A 62 -12.27 -19.08 -6.50
C TYR A 62 -12.48 -17.57 -6.61
N ILE A 63 -13.46 -17.05 -5.90
CA ILE A 63 -13.67 -15.61 -5.71
C ILE A 63 -13.73 -15.40 -4.20
N ASP A 64 -12.68 -14.84 -3.64
CA ASP A 64 -12.51 -14.73 -2.20
C ASP A 64 -12.56 -13.26 -1.76
N ASP A 65 -13.45 -12.96 -0.80
CA ASP A 65 -13.44 -11.67 -0.10
C ASP A 65 -12.28 -11.63 0.89
N LEU A 66 -11.26 -10.87 0.55
CA LEU A 66 -10.03 -10.72 1.33
C LEU A 66 -9.89 -9.33 1.96
N LYS A 67 -10.93 -8.48 1.90
CA LYS A 67 -10.86 -7.08 2.38
C LYS A 67 -10.45 -6.98 3.85
N GLU A 68 -11.03 -7.82 4.70
CA GLU A 68 -10.71 -7.77 6.13
C GLU A 68 -9.28 -8.23 6.42
N GLU A 69 -8.85 -9.33 5.82
CA GLU A 69 -7.46 -9.82 5.93
C GLU A 69 -6.48 -8.80 5.37
N PHE A 70 -6.81 -8.18 4.22
CA PHE A 70 -5.99 -7.15 3.59
C PHE A 70 -5.71 -5.98 4.53
N VAL A 71 -6.75 -5.44 5.17
CA VAL A 71 -6.56 -4.27 6.03
C VAL A 71 -5.91 -4.66 7.35
N ARG A 72 -6.40 -5.72 8.01
CA ARG A 72 -5.93 -6.12 9.34
C ARG A 72 -4.49 -6.63 9.33
N ASP A 73 -4.13 -7.49 8.35
CA ASP A 73 -2.88 -8.25 8.40
C ASP A 73 -1.80 -7.69 7.46
N PHE A 74 -2.13 -6.76 6.57
CA PHE A 74 -1.20 -6.15 5.61
C PHE A 74 -1.15 -4.62 5.76
N VAL A 75 -2.29 -3.94 5.67
CA VAL A 75 -2.33 -2.47 5.73
C VAL A 75 -1.96 -1.96 7.11
N PHE A 76 -2.62 -2.42 8.18
CA PHE A 76 -2.35 -1.92 9.54
C PHE A 76 -0.91 -2.17 9.99
N PRO A 77 -0.29 -3.36 9.81
CA PRO A 77 1.12 -3.55 10.10
C PRO A 77 2.04 -2.56 9.37
N MET A 78 1.74 -2.24 8.12
CA MET A 78 2.46 -1.24 7.34
C MET A 78 2.29 0.18 7.92
N TYR A 79 1.09 0.52 8.37
CA TYR A 79 0.82 1.82 9.01
C TYR A 79 1.45 1.93 10.41
N ARG A 80 1.53 0.84 11.19
CA ARG A 80 2.33 0.82 12.44
C ARG A 80 3.79 1.21 12.19
N ALA A 81 4.32 0.90 11.01
CA ALA A 81 5.66 1.30 10.59
C ALA A 81 5.73 2.75 10.03
N ASN A 82 4.62 3.48 9.96
CA ASN A 82 4.51 4.78 9.29
C ASN A 82 5.02 4.77 7.83
N THR A 83 4.75 3.70 7.11
CA THR A 83 5.41 3.38 5.84
C THR A 83 4.99 4.33 4.71
N LEU A 84 5.97 5.04 4.15
CA LEU A 84 5.83 5.86 2.96
C LEU A 84 7.02 5.63 2.05
N TYR A 85 6.78 5.09 0.84
CA TYR A 85 7.85 4.96 -0.15
C TYR A 85 8.20 6.33 -0.72
N GLU A 86 9.50 6.61 -0.78
CA GLU A 86 10.04 7.93 -1.19
C GLU A 86 9.43 9.12 -0.42
N GLY A 87 8.95 8.85 0.81
CA GLY A 87 8.44 9.85 1.74
C GLY A 87 6.96 10.24 1.55
N VAL A 88 6.28 9.74 0.52
CA VAL A 88 4.92 10.19 0.17
C VAL A 88 3.96 9.07 -0.27
N TYR A 89 4.44 7.98 -0.88
CA TYR A 89 3.59 6.96 -1.49
C TYR A 89 3.17 5.87 -0.49
N HIS A 90 1.87 5.66 -0.34
CA HIS A 90 1.24 4.73 0.61
C HIS A 90 1.23 3.24 0.19
N LEU A 91 1.90 2.88 -0.91
CA LEU A 91 2.18 1.49 -1.30
C LEU A 91 0.96 0.60 -1.59
N GLY A 92 -0.19 1.14 -1.94
CA GLY A 92 -1.43 0.36 -2.07
C GLY A 92 -1.35 -0.80 -3.07
N THR A 93 -0.71 -0.61 -4.24
CA THR A 93 -0.46 -1.72 -5.18
C THR A 93 0.52 -2.73 -4.61
N SER A 94 1.62 -2.25 -4.01
CA SER A 94 2.70 -3.11 -3.54
C SER A 94 2.26 -4.03 -2.40
N ILE A 95 1.41 -3.55 -1.49
CA ILE A 95 0.94 -4.30 -0.32
C ILE A 95 -0.17 -5.30 -0.66
N ALA A 96 -0.87 -5.11 -1.78
CA ALA A 96 -1.91 -6.03 -2.23
C ALA A 96 -1.32 -7.36 -2.78
N ARG A 97 -0.19 -7.30 -3.48
CA ARG A 97 0.39 -8.47 -4.17
C ARG A 97 0.79 -9.61 -3.24
N PRO A 98 1.39 -9.39 -2.06
CA PRO A 98 1.69 -10.47 -1.11
C PRO A 98 0.46 -11.26 -0.66
N LEU A 99 -0.67 -10.60 -0.39
CA LEU A 99 -1.90 -11.29 -0.01
C LEU A 99 -2.47 -12.12 -1.16
N ILE A 100 -2.50 -11.57 -2.39
CA ILE A 100 -2.94 -12.30 -3.57
C ILE A 100 -2.05 -13.53 -3.78
N ALA A 101 -0.72 -13.36 -3.70
CA ALA A 101 0.24 -14.46 -3.83
C ALA A 101 0.04 -15.53 -2.77
N LYS A 102 -0.18 -15.14 -1.50
CA LYS A 102 -0.47 -16.05 -0.40
C LYS A 102 -1.69 -16.90 -0.70
N ARG A 103 -2.80 -16.27 -1.05
CA ARG A 103 -4.05 -16.98 -1.31
C ARG A 103 -3.94 -17.88 -2.53
N GLN A 104 -3.23 -17.46 -3.57
CA GLN A 104 -2.99 -18.27 -4.76
C GLN A 104 -2.17 -19.53 -4.45
N ILE A 105 -1.16 -19.46 -3.58
CA ILE A 105 -0.40 -20.63 -3.12
C ILE A 105 -1.27 -21.55 -2.24
N GLU A 106 -2.13 -21.01 -1.39
CA GLU A 106 -3.08 -21.81 -0.60
C GLU A 106 -4.02 -22.61 -1.51
N ILE A 107 -4.55 -21.97 -2.56
CA ILE A 107 -5.39 -22.63 -3.57
C ILE A 107 -4.59 -23.69 -4.34
N ALA A 108 -3.35 -23.39 -4.75
CA ALA A 108 -2.49 -24.35 -5.42
C ALA A 108 -2.23 -25.60 -4.57
N ASN A 109 -2.02 -25.42 -3.26
CA ASN A 109 -1.86 -26.54 -2.33
C ASN A 109 -3.15 -27.34 -2.16
N ALA A 110 -4.30 -26.67 -2.09
CA ALA A 110 -5.60 -27.32 -1.92
C ALA A 110 -6.07 -28.09 -3.17
N THR A 111 -5.74 -27.59 -4.36
CA THR A 111 -6.14 -28.18 -5.65
C THR A 111 -5.10 -29.14 -6.24
N GLY A 112 -3.93 -29.24 -5.61
CA GLY A 112 -2.80 -30.03 -6.11
C GLY A 112 -2.14 -29.40 -7.34
N ALA A 113 -2.31 -28.09 -7.59
CA ALA A 113 -1.68 -27.45 -8.72
C ALA A 113 -0.14 -27.37 -8.56
N GLU A 114 0.56 -27.59 -9.66
CA GLU A 114 2.02 -27.65 -9.72
C GLU A 114 2.63 -26.30 -10.11
N ALA A 115 1.78 -25.40 -10.62
CA ALA A 115 2.20 -24.09 -11.09
C ALA A 115 1.22 -23.00 -10.69
N VAL A 116 1.73 -21.77 -10.67
CA VAL A 116 0.96 -20.53 -10.56
C VAL A 116 1.28 -19.62 -11.74
N SER A 117 0.31 -18.77 -12.12
CA SER A 117 0.49 -17.80 -13.19
C SER A 117 -0.09 -16.44 -12.79
N HIS A 118 0.50 -15.36 -13.32
CA HIS A 118 0.05 -13.99 -13.14
C HIS A 118 0.09 -13.21 -14.45
N GLY A 119 -0.71 -12.12 -14.50
CA GLY A 119 -0.80 -11.24 -15.66
C GLY A 119 0.14 -10.03 -15.63
N ALA A 120 1.08 -9.97 -14.69
CA ALA A 120 1.99 -8.84 -14.58
C ALA A 120 2.96 -8.77 -15.77
N THR A 121 3.12 -7.57 -16.34
CA THR A 121 4.01 -7.33 -17.47
C THR A 121 5.48 -7.43 -17.09
N GLY A 122 6.35 -7.77 -18.04
CA GLY A 122 7.80 -7.85 -17.84
C GLY A 122 8.50 -6.52 -17.52
N LYS A 123 7.81 -5.39 -17.68
CA LYS A 123 8.32 -4.04 -17.38
C LYS A 123 7.88 -3.51 -15.99
N GLY A 124 6.93 -4.20 -15.34
CA GLY A 124 6.37 -3.79 -14.05
C GLY A 124 7.06 -4.42 -12.85
N ASN A 125 6.91 -3.79 -11.67
CA ASN A 125 7.38 -4.36 -10.40
C ASN A 125 6.53 -5.55 -9.95
N ASP A 126 5.28 -5.65 -10.39
CA ASP A 126 4.32 -6.63 -9.88
C ASP A 126 4.73 -8.07 -10.14
N GLN A 127 5.40 -8.36 -11.26
CA GLN A 127 5.98 -9.67 -11.50
C GLN A 127 6.94 -10.08 -10.38
N VAL A 128 7.78 -9.13 -9.93
CA VAL A 128 8.74 -9.39 -8.83
C VAL A 128 7.99 -9.63 -7.52
N ARG A 129 6.97 -8.82 -7.23
CA ARG A 129 6.15 -8.92 -6.01
C ARG A 129 5.41 -10.24 -5.91
N PHE A 130 4.80 -10.70 -7.00
CA PHE A 130 4.14 -12.00 -7.07
C PHE A 130 5.13 -13.14 -6.86
N GLU A 131 6.20 -13.17 -7.66
CA GLU A 131 7.12 -14.30 -7.68
C GLU A 131 7.93 -14.44 -6.39
N LEU A 132 8.39 -13.33 -5.80
CA LEU A 132 9.04 -13.37 -4.48
C LEU A 132 8.07 -13.89 -3.41
N GLY A 133 6.79 -13.53 -3.48
CA GLY A 133 5.76 -14.09 -2.60
C GLY A 133 5.58 -15.58 -2.80
N TYR A 134 5.47 -16.04 -4.04
CA TYR A 134 5.32 -17.47 -4.34
C TYR A 134 6.51 -18.29 -3.82
N TYR A 135 7.74 -17.89 -4.14
CA TYR A 135 8.93 -18.64 -3.73
C TYR A 135 9.17 -18.60 -2.21
N ALA A 136 8.75 -17.54 -1.53
CA ALA A 136 8.82 -17.50 -0.07
C ALA A 136 7.84 -18.48 0.59
N LEU A 137 6.66 -18.69 0.00
CA LEU A 137 5.59 -19.51 0.57
C LEU A 137 5.65 -20.99 0.10
N ARG A 138 6.12 -21.22 -1.13
CA ARG A 138 6.30 -22.56 -1.72
C ARG A 138 7.51 -22.55 -2.66
N PRO A 139 8.72 -22.85 -2.18
CA PRO A 139 9.97 -22.69 -2.92
C PRO A 139 10.08 -23.53 -4.18
N ASP A 140 9.35 -24.63 -4.29
CA ASP A 140 9.35 -25.57 -5.41
C ASP A 140 8.26 -25.29 -6.46
N ILE A 141 7.38 -24.30 -6.23
CA ILE A 141 6.30 -23.98 -7.16
C ILE A 141 6.85 -23.51 -8.52
N LYS A 142 6.29 -23.98 -9.59
CA LYS A 142 6.59 -23.46 -10.93
C LYS A 142 5.81 -22.16 -11.16
N VAL A 143 6.47 -21.17 -11.74
CA VAL A 143 5.83 -19.90 -12.10
C VAL A 143 5.79 -19.78 -13.61
N ILE A 144 4.60 -19.55 -14.15
CA ILE A 144 4.39 -19.25 -15.57
C ILE A 144 4.07 -17.76 -15.69
N ALA A 145 4.94 -17.04 -16.37
CA ALA A 145 4.83 -15.61 -16.58
C ALA A 145 4.66 -15.30 -18.07
N PRO A 146 3.44 -15.34 -18.62
CA PRO A 146 3.20 -15.30 -20.05
C PRO A 146 3.83 -14.11 -20.77
N TRP A 147 3.84 -12.92 -20.16
CA TRP A 147 4.48 -11.75 -20.74
C TRP A 147 5.99 -11.87 -21.00
N ARG A 148 6.66 -12.88 -20.44
CA ARG A 148 8.07 -13.20 -20.71
C ARG A 148 8.26 -14.39 -21.62
N GLU A 149 7.18 -15.12 -21.93
CA GLU A 149 7.24 -16.40 -22.66
C GLU A 149 6.60 -16.31 -24.04
N TRP A 150 5.48 -15.57 -24.18
CA TRP A 150 4.72 -15.48 -25.43
C TRP A 150 5.25 -14.42 -26.39
N ASP A 151 4.79 -14.49 -27.63
CA ASP A 151 5.09 -13.49 -28.66
C ASP A 151 4.03 -12.39 -28.81
N LEU A 152 3.01 -12.36 -27.94
CA LEU A 152 1.91 -11.40 -27.94
C LEU A 152 2.35 -10.04 -27.33
N THR A 153 3.34 -9.41 -27.94
CA THR A 153 4.06 -8.24 -27.38
C THR A 153 3.42 -6.89 -27.68
N SER A 154 2.31 -6.86 -28.44
CA SER A 154 1.60 -5.62 -28.79
C SER A 154 0.09 -5.79 -28.66
N ARG A 155 -0.63 -4.65 -28.52
CA ARG A 155 -2.09 -4.63 -28.49
C ARG A 155 -2.73 -5.32 -29.70
N ASP A 156 -2.20 -5.06 -30.90
CA ASP A 156 -2.73 -5.65 -32.12
C ASP A 156 -2.62 -7.17 -32.09
N LYS A 157 -1.51 -7.71 -31.59
CA LYS A 157 -1.33 -9.15 -31.42
C LYS A 157 -2.29 -9.73 -30.38
N LEU A 158 -2.48 -9.03 -29.25
CA LEU A 158 -3.46 -9.43 -28.22
C LEU A 158 -4.88 -9.43 -28.77
N PHE A 159 -5.28 -8.40 -29.50
CA PHE A 159 -6.60 -8.32 -30.14
C PHE A 159 -6.79 -9.41 -31.19
N GLY A 160 -5.77 -9.66 -32.03
CA GLY A 160 -5.82 -10.73 -33.02
C GLY A 160 -5.94 -12.12 -32.38
N TYR A 161 -5.25 -12.35 -31.27
CA TYR A 161 -5.39 -13.59 -30.49
C TYR A 161 -6.79 -13.70 -29.87
N ALA A 162 -7.30 -12.63 -29.27
CA ALA A 162 -8.63 -12.57 -28.68
C ALA A 162 -9.72 -12.87 -29.71
N GLU A 163 -9.65 -12.25 -30.90
CA GLU A 163 -10.61 -12.48 -32.00
C GLU A 163 -10.57 -13.93 -32.49
N LYS A 164 -9.37 -14.48 -32.69
CA LYS A 164 -9.18 -15.87 -33.12
C LYS A 164 -9.79 -16.88 -32.15
N HIS A 165 -9.77 -16.60 -30.84
CA HIS A 165 -10.24 -17.51 -29.79
C HIS A 165 -11.60 -17.11 -29.23
N GLY A 166 -12.31 -16.12 -29.82
CA GLY A 166 -13.64 -15.72 -29.38
C GLY A 166 -13.67 -15.03 -28.01
N ILE A 167 -12.56 -14.43 -27.59
CA ILE A 167 -12.48 -13.67 -26.33
C ILE A 167 -13.14 -12.30 -26.55
N PRO A 168 -14.17 -11.93 -25.78
CA PRO A 168 -14.83 -10.65 -25.94
C PRO A 168 -13.88 -9.47 -25.68
N VAL A 169 -13.75 -8.59 -26.65
CA VAL A 169 -13.01 -7.34 -26.53
C VAL A 169 -14.03 -6.21 -26.38
N PRO A 170 -13.99 -5.44 -25.26
CA PRO A 170 -14.87 -4.28 -25.10
C PRO A 170 -14.71 -3.29 -26.27
N THR A 171 -15.84 -2.87 -26.87
CA THR A 171 -15.86 -2.03 -28.07
C THR A 171 -15.41 -0.60 -27.81
N ASP A 172 -15.55 -0.12 -26.61
CA ASP A 172 -15.12 1.18 -26.10
C ASP A 172 -13.58 1.31 -26.00
N LYS A 173 -12.87 0.19 -25.92
CA LYS A 173 -11.41 0.17 -25.82
C LYS A 173 -10.66 0.16 -27.17
N ARG A 174 -11.36 0.15 -28.29
CA ARG A 174 -10.73 0.08 -29.64
C ARG A 174 -10.14 1.39 -30.16
N GLY A 175 -10.34 2.52 -29.51
CA GLY A 175 -9.90 3.83 -30.01
C GLY A 175 -9.15 4.73 -29.02
N GLU A 176 -9.26 4.47 -27.73
CA GLU A 176 -8.60 5.26 -26.68
C GLU A 176 -7.52 4.41 -26.00
N VAL A 177 -6.43 5.05 -25.60
CA VAL A 177 -5.43 4.45 -24.72
C VAL A 177 -5.90 4.74 -23.28
N PRO A 178 -6.60 3.82 -22.60
CA PRO A 178 -7.04 4.09 -21.24
C PRO A 178 -5.84 4.19 -20.32
N TYR A 179 -5.99 4.89 -19.21
CA TYR A 179 -5.05 4.78 -18.10
C TYR A 179 -4.97 3.32 -17.63
N SER A 180 -3.76 2.87 -17.30
CA SER A 180 -3.61 1.65 -16.53
C SER A 180 -4.01 1.94 -15.08
N MET A 181 -5.00 1.22 -14.57
CA MET A 181 -5.52 1.40 -13.22
C MET A 181 -5.30 0.15 -12.38
N ASP A 182 -4.97 0.33 -11.11
CA ASP A 182 -4.99 -0.71 -10.10
C ASP A 182 -5.70 -0.17 -8.86
N ARG A 183 -6.77 -0.85 -8.43
CA ARG A 183 -7.63 -0.39 -7.34
C ARG A 183 -7.78 -1.47 -6.28
N ASN A 184 -7.78 -1.04 -5.02
CA ASN A 184 -8.13 -1.83 -3.86
C ASN A 184 -8.65 -0.90 -2.75
N LEU A 185 -9.00 -1.46 -1.60
CA LEU A 185 -9.59 -0.70 -0.50
C LEU A 185 -8.67 0.40 0.05
N LEU A 186 -7.34 0.29 -0.11
CA LEU A 186 -6.40 1.32 0.35
C LEU A 186 -6.25 2.46 -0.64
N HIS A 187 -6.21 2.17 -1.95
CA HIS A 187 -5.91 3.19 -2.96
C HIS A 187 -6.43 2.85 -4.37
N ILE A 188 -6.30 3.82 -5.24
CA ILE A 188 -6.29 3.64 -6.69
C ILE A 188 -5.04 4.27 -7.27
N SER A 189 -4.45 3.64 -8.30
CA SER A 189 -3.33 4.17 -9.08
C SER A 189 -3.72 4.35 -10.54
N PHE A 190 -3.15 5.39 -11.15
CA PHE A 190 -3.27 5.68 -12.58
C PHE A 190 -1.89 5.84 -13.20
N GLU A 191 -1.65 5.17 -14.33
CA GLU A 191 -0.40 5.24 -15.08
C GLU A 191 -0.68 5.26 -16.59
N GLY A 192 0.30 5.75 -17.38
CA GLY A 192 0.24 5.74 -18.84
C GLY A 192 -0.53 6.90 -19.44
N ASN A 193 -0.81 6.83 -20.77
CA ASN A 193 -1.50 7.85 -21.53
C ASN A 193 -0.88 9.25 -21.33
N ALA A 194 -1.68 10.28 -21.05
CA ALA A 194 -1.22 11.65 -20.82
C ALA A 194 -0.20 11.78 -19.68
N LEU A 195 -0.20 10.84 -18.72
CA LEU A 195 0.74 10.82 -17.59
C LEU A 195 2.18 10.42 -17.98
N GLU A 196 2.41 9.92 -19.21
CA GLU A 196 3.76 9.64 -19.72
C GLU A 196 4.59 10.91 -19.91
N ASP A 197 3.93 12.07 -20.08
CA ASP A 197 4.59 13.38 -20.03
C ASP A 197 4.49 13.98 -18.62
N PRO A 198 5.62 14.06 -17.85
CA PRO A 198 5.60 14.62 -16.50
C PRO A 198 5.21 16.10 -16.40
N TRP A 199 5.12 16.82 -17.52
CA TRP A 199 4.70 18.23 -17.60
C TRP A 199 3.19 18.40 -17.79
N THR A 200 2.49 17.33 -18.15
CA THR A 200 1.04 17.34 -18.36
C THR A 200 0.29 17.20 -17.03
N GLU A 201 -0.62 18.14 -16.75
CA GLU A 201 -1.49 18.07 -15.58
C GLU A 201 -2.47 16.89 -15.71
N PRO A 202 -2.68 16.10 -14.63
CA PRO A 202 -3.70 15.05 -14.63
C PRO A 202 -5.11 15.61 -14.84
N ASP A 203 -5.91 14.98 -15.71
CA ASP A 203 -7.30 15.36 -15.92
C ASP A 203 -8.14 15.16 -14.65
N GLU A 204 -9.00 16.14 -14.30
CA GLU A 204 -9.87 16.05 -13.13
C GLU A 204 -10.81 14.85 -13.19
N ASP A 205 -11.30 14.49 -14.38
CA ASP A 205 -12.20 13.37 -14.62
C ASP A 205 -11.54 11.98 -14.35
N MET A 206 -10.22 11.95 -14.18
CA MET A 206 -9.48 10.73 -13.85
C MET A 206 -9.73 10.30 -12.40
N PHE A 207 -9.94 11.26 -11.49
CA PHE A 207 -10.10 10.98 -10.07
C PHE A 207 -11.50 10.44 -9.76
N VAL A 208 -11.56 9.30 -9.06
CA VAL A 208 -12.83 8.60 -8.79
C VAL A 208 -13.10 8.38 -7.30
N LEU A 209 -12.09 8.50 -6.42
CA LEU A 209 -12.25 8.34 -4.98
C LEU A 209 -12.41 9.68 -4.26
N SER A 210 -11.97 10.78 -4.84
CA SER A 210 -11.97 12.10 -4.21
C SER A 210 -12.50 13.18 -5.14
N VAL A 211 -13.25 14.11 -4.58
CA VAL A 211 -13.54 15.39 -5.23
C VAL A 211 -12.28 16.27 -5.25
N SER A 212 -12.21 17.27 -6.14
CA SER A 212 -11.12 18.24 -6.05
C SER A 212 -11.16 19.02 -4.73
N PRO A 213 -10.02 19.51 -4.22
CA PRO A 213 -10.00 20.40 -3.05
C PRO A 213 -10.91 21.64 -3.20
N GLU A 214 -11.03 22.17 -4.43
CA GLU A 214 -11.89 23.29 -4.77
C GLU A 214 -13.38 22.94 -4.64
N ALA A 215 -13.77 21.74 -5.08
CA ALA A 215 -15.14 21.24 -5.02
C ALA A 215 -15.54 20.72 -3.64
N ALA A 216 -14.56 20.48 -2.74
CA ALA A 216 -14.82 20.01 -1.39
C ALA A 216 -15.62 21.04 -0.56
N PRO A 217 -16.41 20.60 0.44
CA PRO A 217 -17.26 21.49 1.25
C PRO A 217 -16.49 22.63 1.92
N ASP A 218 -17.13 23.81 2.01
CA ASP A 218 -16.61 24.97 2.75
C ASP A 218 -16.74 24.81 4.27
N THR A 219 -17.50 23.81 4.72
CA THR A 219 -17.62 23.47 6.15
C THR A 219 -16.70 22.28 6.44
N PRO A 220 -15.78 22.39 7.41
CA PRO A 220 -14.89 21.30 7.76
C PRO A 220 -15.62 20.14 8.41
N THR A 221 -15.13 18.91 8.14
CA THR A 221 -15.58 17.69 8.80
C THR A 221 -14.64 17.39 9.98
N TYR A 222 -15.20 17.13 11.15
CA TYR A 222 -14.44 16.67 12.32
C TYR A 222 -14.63 15.16 12.49
N VAL A 223 -13.56 14.46 12.88
CA VAL A 223 -13.58 13.02 13.13
C VAL A 223 -12.72 12.70 14.35
N GLU A 224 -13.19 11.83 15.23
CA GLU A 224 -12.44 11.27 16.34
C GLU A 224 -12.06 9.82 16.03
N MET A 225 -10.77 9.51 16.10
CA MET A 225 -10.21 8.19 15.82
C MET A 225 -9.63 7.60 17.09
N THR A 226 -10.04 6.36 17.44
CA THR A 226 -9.53 5.64 18.62
C THR A 226 -8.55 4.57 18.20
N PHE A 227 -7.37 4.60 18.81
CA PHE A 227 -6.29 3.65 18.59
C PHE A 227 -6.10 2.69 19.78
N ARG A 228 -5.77 1.44 19.47
CA ARG A 228 -5.38 0.41 20.43
C ARG A 228 -4.16 -0.33 19.89
N GLN A 229 -3.03 -0.25 20.61
CA GLN A 229 -1.75 -0.85 20.19
C GLN A 229 -1.34 -0.47 18.74
N GLY A 230 -1.55 0.81 18.38
CA GLY A 230 -1.23 1.35 17.07
C GLY A 230 -2.27 1.15 15.99
N ASP A 231 -3.24 0.25 16.17
CA ASP A 231 -4.29 0.00 15.19
C ASP A 231 -5.53 0.86 15.46
N LEU A 232 -6.15 1.36 14.40
CA LEU A 232 -7.44 2.03 14.47
C LEU A 232 -8.52 1.01 14.82
N VAL A 233 -9.33 1.29 15.84
CA VAL A 233 -10.39 0.40 16.30
C VAL A 233 -11.79 1.03 16.29
N ALA A 234 -11.88 2.38 16.31
CA ALA A 234 -13.16 3.07 16.27
C ALA A 234 -13.06 4.44 15.62
N ILE A 235 -14.17 4.87 15.00
CA ILE A 235 -14.38 6.23 14.49
C ILE A 235 -15.61 6.79 15.18
N ASP A 236 -15.50 8.00 15.75
CA ASP A 236 -16.57 8.71 16.48
C ASP A 236 -17.21 7.84 17.58
N GLY A 237 -16.40 7.02 18.25
CA GLY A 237 -16.81 6.11 19.32
C GLY A 237 -17.47 4.82 18.86
N VAL A 238 -17.60 4.57 17.55
CA VAL A 238 -18.17 3.34 16.99
C VAL A 238 -17.05 2.38 16.59
N GLU A 239 -16.96 1.22 17.27
CA GLU A 239 -16.05 0.14 16.87
C GLU A 239 -16.53 -0.54 15.59
N MET A 240 -15.59 -0.84 14.69
CA MET A 240 -15.88 -1.47 13.39
C MET A 240 -14.73 -2.43 13.03
N SER A 241 -14.96 -3.28 12.03
CA SER A 241 -13.90 -4.12 11.46
C SER A 241 -12.84 -3.26 10.73
N ALA A 242 -11.65 -3.78 10.55
CA ALA A 242 -10.53 -3.07 9.93
C ALA A 242 -10.90 -2.58 8.51
N ALA A 243 -11.52 -3.44 7.69
CA ALA A 243 -11.97 -3.07 6.36
C ALA A 243 -13.04 -1.97 6.39
N THR A 244 -14.01 -2.06 7.31
CA THR A 244 -15.08 -1.06 7.45
C THR A 244 -14.52 0.30 7.90
N LEU A 245 -13.53 0.30 8.81
CA LEU A 245 -12.86 1.52 9.25
C LEU A 245 -12.16 2.23 8.09
N LEU A 246 -11.40 1.49 7.28
CA LEU A 246 -10.69 2.06 6.13
C LEU A 246 -11.67 2.57 5.06
N ALA A 247 -12.74 1.81 4.77
CA ALA A 247 -13.79 2.24 3.86
C ALA A 247 -14.44 3.56 4.33
N LYS A 248 -14.72 3.66 5.64
CA LYS A 248 -15.28 4.90 6.21
C LYS A 248 -14.34 6.07 6.11
N LEU A 249 -13.04 5.86 6.32
CA LEU A 249 -12.04 6.91 6.12
C LEU A 249 -11.91 7.32 4.65
N ASN A 250 -12.07 6.38 3.70
CA ASN A 250 -12.11 6.71 2.27
C ASN A 250 -13.28 7.62 1.92
N GLU A 251 -14.49 7.33 2.44
CA GLU A 251 -15.66 8.20 2.26
C GLU A 251 -15.39 9.63 2.78
N LEU A 252 -14.91 9.72 4.02
CA LEU A 252 -14.62 11.01 4.66
C LEU A 252 -13.51 11.78 3.93
N GLY A 253 -12.44 11.10 3.56
CA GLY A 253 -11.30 11.69 2.87
C GLY A 253 -11.66 12.12 1.46
N GLY A 254 -12.33 11.26 0.70
CA GLY A 254 -12.79 11.55 -0.65
C GLY A 254 -13.73 12.75 -0.73
N ALA A 255 -14.72 12.81 0.18
CA ALA A 255 -15.65 13.94 0.27
C ALA A 255 -14.96 15.28 0.61
N ASN A 256 -13.79 15.26 1.24
CA ASN A 256 -13.01 16.43 1.62
C ASN A 256 -11.79 16.69 0.71
N GLY A 257 -11.68 16.02 -0.44
CA GLY A 257 -10.61 16.23 -1.42
C GLY A 257 -9.23 15.76 -0.98
N ILE A 258 -9.16 14.78 -0.07
CA ILE A 258 -7.92 14.31 0.57
C ILE A 258 -7.36 13.10 -0.20
N GLY A 259 -6.02 13.01 -0.26
CA GLY A 259 -5.31 11.77 -0.62
C GLY A 259 -4.84 11.68 -2.06
N ARG A 260 -4.88 12.77 -2.84
CA ARG A 260 -4.29 12.82 -4.19
C ARG A 260 -2.78 12.99 -4.13
N LEU A 261 -2.06 12.23 -4.95
CA LEU A 261 -0.62 12.29 -5.08
C LEU A 261 -0.19 12.09 -6.53
N ASP A 262 0.66 12.96 -7.03
CA ASP A 262 1.36 12.81 -8.31
C ASP A 262 2.85 12.59 -8.00
N LEU A 263 3.43 11.49 -8.48
CA LEU A 263 4.79 11.07 -8.14
C LEU A 263 5.52 10.49 -9.33
N VAL A 264 6.75 10.94 -9.55
CA VAL A 264 7.71 10.23 -10.40
C VAL A 264 8.57 9.36 -9.50
N GLU A 265 8.23 8.07 -9.41
CA GLU A 265 8.87 7.10 -8.53
C GLU A 265 9.99 6.30 -9.21
N ASN A 266 10.86 5.70 -8.40
CA ASN A 266 11.90 4.81 -8.88
C ASN A 266 11.43 3.36 -8.78
N ARG A 267 11.12 2.73 -9.93
CA ARG A 267 10.75 1.31 -9.96
C ARG A 267 11.92 0.41 -9.61
N TYR A 268 11.64 -0.71 -8.94
CA TYR A 268 12.65 -1.69 -8.57
C TYR A 268 13.34 -2.31 -9.79
N VAL A 269 12.63 -2.44 -10.89
CA VAL A 269 13.18 -2.89 -12.20
C VAL A 269 14.09 -1.86 -12.89
N GLY A 270 14.36 -0.71 -12.26
CA GLY A 270 15.44 0.21 -12.62
C GLY A 270 15.04 1.44 -13.45
N MET A 271 13.74 1.65 -13.73
CA MET A 271 13.28 2.85 -14.45
C MET A 271 12.50 3.80 -13.55
N LYS A 272 12.43 5.07 -13.95
CA LYS A 272 11.47 6.02 -13.37
C LYS A 272 10.11 5.86 -14.05
N SER A 273 9.04 6.00 -13.27
CA SER A 273 7.67 5.98 -13.77
C SER A 273 6.83 7.01 -13.03
N ARG A 274 5.97 7.71 -13.74
CA ARG A 274 4.98 8.59 -13.12
C ARG A 274 3.72 7.80 -12.82
N GLY A 275 3.25 7.93 -11.59
CA GLY A 275 1.96 7.44 -11.14
C GLY A 275 1.17 8.54 -10.46
N VAL A 276 -0.13 8.57 -10.67
CA VAL A 276 -1.07 9.42 -9.94
C VAL A 276 -1.93 8.52 -9.07
N TYR A 277 -2.11 8.89 -7.81
CA TYR A 277 -2.70 8.05 -6.80
C TYR A 277 -3.80 8.77 -6.04
N GLU A 278 -4.81 8.01 -5.60
CA GLU A 278 -5.77 8.46 -4.59
C GLU A 278 -5.71 7.50 -3.40
N THR A 279 -5.43 8.03 -2.22
CA THR A 279 -5.34 7.27 -0.97
C THR A 279 -6.03 8.03 0.17
N PRO A 280 -7.35 8.31 0.07
CA PRO A 280 -8.03 9.20 1.00
C PRO A 280 -7.97 8.72 2.45
N GLY A 281 -8.42 7.50 2.71
CA GLY A 281 -8.45 6.91 4.05
C GLY A 281 -7.07 6.65 4.61
N GLY A 282 -6.15 6.17 3.77
CA GLY A 282 -4.77 5.94 4.18
C GLY A 282 -4.05 7.22 4.59
N THR A 283 -4.29 8.34 3.92
CA THR A 283 -3.73 9.65 4.29
C THR A 283 -4.23 10.09 5.67
N ILE A 284 -5.54 9.95 5.93
CA ILE A 284 -6.13 10.27 7.25
C ILE A 284 -5.54 9.37 8.33
N LEU A 285 -5.49 8.06 8.07
CA LEU A 285 -4.96 7.06 9.01
C LEU A 285 -3.50 7.35 9.36
N GLY A 286 -2.66 7.63 8.38
CA GLY A 286 -1.23 7.92 8.59
C GLY A 286 -1.00 9.17 9.45
N VAL A 287 -1.74 10.26 9.19
CA VAL A 287 -1.66 11.49 10.00
C VAL A 287 -2.13 11.24 11.43
N ALA A 288 -3.24 10.52 11.61
CA ALA A 288 -3.78 10.23 12.94
C ALA A 288 -2.86 9.30 13.75
N HIS A 289 -2.32 8.25 13.12
CA HIS A 289 -1.40 7.32 13.77
C HIS A 289 -0.13 8.04 14.24
N ARG A 290 0.52 8.83 13.38
CA ARG A 290 1.67 9.67 13.77
C ARG A 290 1.35 10.63 14.90
N ALA A 291 0.15 11.22 14.91
CA ALA A 291 -0.30 12.10 15.98
C ALA A 291 -0.45 11.36 17.32
N MET A 292 -0.92 10.09 17.32
CA MET A 292 -1.00 9.28 18.52
C MET A 292 0.40 8.89 19.03
N GLU A 293 1.28 8.47 18.14
CA GLU A 293 2.67 8.15 18.48
C GLU A 293 3.41 9.35 19.09
N SER A 294 3.16 10.56 18.60
CA SER A 294 3.83 11.77 19.12
C SER A 294 3.54 12.03 20.60
N LEU A 295 2.47 11.45 21.14
CA LEU A 295 2.08 11.57 22.55
C LEU A 295 2.58 10.39 23.40
N THR A 296 2.77 9.21 22.80
CA THR A 296 2.93 7.95 23.52
C THR A 296 4.28 7.26 23.35
N LEU A 297 5.05 7.64 22.33
CA LEU A 297 6.38 7.07 22.12
C LEU A 297 7.47 7.87 22.82
N ASP A 298 8.41 7.14 23.40
CA ASP A 298 9.69 7.73 23.83
C ASP A 298 10.43 8.33 22.61
N ARG A 299 11.15 9.42 22.86
CA ARG A 299 11.88 10.18 21.83
C ARG A 299 12.80 9.29 20.97
N GLU A 300 13.63 8.47 21.63
CA GLU A 300 14.63 7.67 20.91
C GLU A 300 13.97 6.52 20.13
N VAL A 301 12.87 5.96 20.66
CA VAL A 301 12.06 4.96 19.95
C VAL A 301 11.41 5.57 18.70
N ALA A 302 10.84 6.77 18.82
CA ALA A 302 10.23 7.48 17.70
C ALA A 302 11.26 7.78 16.58
N HIS A 303 12.45 8.28 16.95
CA HIS A 303 13.53 8.57 16.00
C HIS A 303 14.04 7.30 15.32
N MET A 304 14.25 6.22 16.07
CA MET A 304 14.66 4.92 15.51
C MET A 304 13.64 4.40 14.50
N LYS A 305 12.34 4.49 14.80
CA LYS A 305 11.30 4.14 13.84
C LYS A 305 11.38 4.96 12.56
N ASP A 306 11.59 6.26 12.65
CA ASP A 306 11.73 7.14 11.48
C ASP A 306 12.95 6.78 10.63
N GLU A 307 14.06 6.35 11.24
CA GLU A 307 15.23 5.84 10.52
C GLU A 307 14.97 4.51 9.81
N LEU A 308 14.14 3.64 10.40
CA LEU A 308 13.80 2.33 9.84
C LEU A 308 12.72 2.38 8.76
N MET A 309 11.83 3.39 8.79
CA MET A 309 10.70 3.50 7.87
C MET A 309 11.10 3.44 6.39
N PRO A 310 12.15 4.15 5.89
CA PRO A 310 12.54 4.08 4.48
C PRO A 310 13.02 2.68 4.07
N ARG A 311 13.65 1.96 5.00
CA ARG A 311 14.06 0.57 4.76
C ARG A 311 12.87 -0.37 4.67
N TYR A 312 11.93 -0.24 5.61
CA TYR A 312 10.70 -1.01 5.60
C TYR A 312 9.87 -0.74 4.34
N ALA A 313 9.68 0.54 3.97
CA ALA A 313 8.99 0.93 2.75
C ALA A 313 9.61 0.30 1.49
N LYS A 314 10.94 0.27 1.42
CA LYS A 314 11.68 -0.35 0.31
C LYS A 314 11.44 -1.87 0.23
N LEU A 315 11.38 -2.56 1.36
CA LEU A 315 11.08 -4.00 1.38
C LEU A 315 9.66 -4.27 0.86
N VAL A 316 8.67 -3.51 1.30
CA VAL A 316 7.28 -3.63 0.81
C VAL A 316 7.21 -3.30 -0.67
N TYR A 317 7.78 -2.19 -1.11
CA TYR A 317 7.76 -1.74 -2.51
C TYR A 317 8.36 -2.78 -3.45
N ASN A 318 9.47 -3.40 -3.05
CA ASN A 318 10.23 -4.36 -3.83
C ASN A 318 9.67 -5.80 -3.79
N GLY A 319 8.64 -6.08 -2.98
CA GLY A 319 8.00 -7.40 -2.90
C GLY A 319 8.54 -8.33 -1.81
N TYR A 320 9.35 -7.83 -0.88
CA TYR A 320 9.95 -8.62 0.20
C TYR A 320 9.07 -8.74 1.45
N TRP A 321 7.73 -8.80 1.30
CA TRP A 321 6.81 -8.90 2.43
C TRP A 321 7.08 -10.11 3.32
N PHE A 322 7.40 -11.27 2.74
CA PHE A 322 7.67 -12.52 3.46
C PHE A 322 9.17 -12.74 3.75
N SER A 323 10.01 -11.70 3.64
CA SER A 323 11.43 -11.82 3.93
C SER A 323 11.71 -11.80 5.44
N PRO A 324 12.74 -12.55 5.92
CA PRO A 324 13.14 -12.54 7.34
C PRO A 324 13.46 -11.15 7.87
N GLU A 325 14.06 -10.28 7.06
CA GLU A 325 14.38 -8.92 7.47
C GLU A 325 13.14 -8.05 7.69
N ARG A 326 12.10 -8.19 6.85
CA ARG A 326 10.84 -7.47 7.07
C ARG A 326 10.15 -7.98 8.33
N GLU A 327 10.14 -9.27 8.57
CA GLU A 327 9.56 -9.88 9.79
C GLU A 327 10.27 -9.40 11.05
N MET A 328 11.60 -9.32 11.01
CA MET A 328 12.39 -8.79 12.13
C MET A 328 12.06 -7.31 12.39
N LEU A 329 11.98 -6.48 11.34
CA LEU A 329 11.59 -5.08 11.46
C LEU A 329 10.17 -4.94 12.00
N GLN A 330 9.22 -5.77 11.53
CA GLN A 330 7.84 -5.76 12.02
C GLN A 330 7.78 -6.06 13.52
N THR A 331 8.55 -7.04 14.00
CA THR A 331 8.61 -7.37 15.42
C THR A 331 9.08 -6.17 16.25
N MET A 332 10.08 -5.43 15.80
CA MET A 332 10.53 -4.22 16.48
C MET A 332 9.47 -3.12 16.47
N ILE A 333 8.82 -2.93 15.31
CA ILE A 333 7.74 -1.95 15.16
C ILE A 333 6.57 -2.28 16.07
N ASP A 334 6.11 -3.54 16.06
CA ASP A 334 4.98 -3.99 16.89
C ASP A 334 5.26 -3.85 18.39
N ALA A 335 6.49 -4.12 18.81
CA ALA A 335 6.90 -3.89 20.21
C ALA A 335 6.78 -2.42 20.62
N SER A 336 7.02 -1.48 19.70
CA SER A 336 6.87 -0.04 19.95
C SER A 336 5.42 0.39 20.12
N GLN A 337 4.46 -0.39 19.62
CA GLN A 337 3.04 -0.02 19.59
C GLN A 337 2.26 -0.37 20.85
N ALA A 338 2.85 -1.10 21.79
CA ALA A 338 2.16 -1.60 22.98
C ALA A 338 1.41 -0.50 23.79
N PHE A 339 1.95 0.71 23.80
CA PHE A 339 1.40 1.87 24.49
C PHE A 339 0.82 2.93 23.56
N VAL A 340 0.74 2.67 22.26
CA VAL A 340 0.11 3.59 21.29
C VAL A 340 -1.41 3.39 21.34
N ASN A 341 -2.01 3.92 22.41
CA ASN A 341 -3.44 3.82 22.71
C ASN A 341 -4.00 5.20 22.99
N GLY A 342 -5.21 5.47 22.56
CA GLY A 342 -5.89 6.73 22.85
C GLY A 342 -6.71 7.24 21.70
N LYS A 343 -6.97 8.55 21.69
CA LYS A 343 -7.85 9.22 20.74
C LYS A 343 -7.14 10.36 20.06
N VAL A 344 -7.38 10.50 18.75
CA VAL A 344 -6.95 11.64 17.94
C VAL A 344 -8.18 12.29 17.32
N ARG A 345 -8.29 13.61 17.44
CA ARG A 345 -9.31 14.38 16.78
C ARG A 345 -8.71 15.14 15.60
N LEU A 346 -9.32 14.96 14.43
CA LEU A 346 -8.91 15.59 13.19
C LEU A 346 -9.98 16.55 12.68
N LYS A 347 -9.51 17.56 11.93
CA LYS A 347 -10.32 18.44 11.10
C LYS A 347 -9.93 18.18 9.65
N LEU A 348 -10.87 17.69 8.85
CA LEU A 348 -10.73 17.44 7.42
C LEU A 348 -11.28 18.64 6.67
N TYR A 349 -10.48 19.24 5.80
CA TYR A 349 -10.89 20.42 5.08
C TYR A 349 -10.08 20.66 3.81
N LYS A 350 -10.75 20.65 2.67
CA LYS A 350 -10.18 21.02 1.35
C LYS A 350 -8.79 20.44 1.10
N GLY A 351 -8.69 19.12 1.07
CA GLY A 351 -7.45 18.38 0.83
C GLY A 351 -6.53 18.22 2.05
N ASN A 352 -6.87 18.86 3.18
CA ASN A 352 -6.00 18.86 4.36
C ASN A 352 -6.55 17.97 5.48
N VAL A 353 -5.63 17.28 6.17
CA VAL A 353 -5.86 16.55 7.41
C VAL A 353 -5.15 17.32 8.54
N ILE A 354 -5.90 17.94 9.42
CA ILE A 354 -5.39 18.81 10.47
C ILE A 354 -5.66 18.17 11.84
N VAL A 355 -4.60 17.91 12.61
CA VAL A 355 -4.72 17.40 13.97
C VAL A 355 -5.17 18.54 14.89
N VAL A 356 -6.30 18.35 15.60
CA VAL A 356 -6.87 19.36 16.50
C VAL A 356 -6.96 18.89 17.96
N GLY A 357 -6.62 17.63 18.25
CA GLY A 357 -6.55 17.12 19.62
C GLY A 357 -5.96 15.70 19.69
N ARG A 358 -5.38 15.37 20.83
CA ARG A 358 -4.86 14.05 21.19
C ARG A 358 -5.12 13.79 22.65
N GLN A 359 -5.44 12.55 23.00
CA GLN A 359 -5.64 12.12 24.36
C GLN A 359 -5.19 10.66 24.53
N SER A 360 -4.43 10.38 25.59
CA SER A 360 -4.00 9.03 25.92
C SER A 360 -3.73 8.89 27.42
N ASP A 361 -4.13 7.76 27.99
CA ASP A 361 -3.72 7.38 29.34
C ASP A 361 -2.25 6.90 29.39
N ASN A 362 -1.64 6.64 28.22
CA ASN A 362 -0.22 6.31 28.06
C ASN A 362 0.62 7.53 27.62
N SER A 363 0.13 8.76 27.84
CA SER A 363 0.83 9.97 27.46
C SER A 363 2.17 10.12 28.15
N LEU A 364 3.21 10.42 27.37
CA LEU A 364 4.52 10.86 27.89
C LEU A 364 4.61 12.39 27.97
N PHE A 365 3.58 13.11 27.49
CA PHE A 365 3.46 14.55 27.70
C PHE A 365 2.91 14.82 29.10
N ASP A 366 3.73 15.44 29.94
CA ASP A 366 3.35 15.85 31.29
C ASP A 366 3.13 17.36 31.33
N PRO A 367 1.88 17.82 31.48
CA PRO A 367 1.59 19.27 31.53
C PRO A 367 2.24 19.99 32.74
N ALA A 368 2.53 19.28 33.81
CA ALA A 368 3.16 19.88 34.98
C ALA A 368 4.65 20.20 34.70
N ILE A 369 5.32 19.42 33.87
CA ILE A 369 6.72 19.67 33.47
C ILE A 369 6.80 20.56 32.23
N ALA A 370 5.91 20.36 31.27
CA ALA A 370 5.92 21.07 29.98
C ALA A 370 5.23 22.42 29.97
N THR A 371 4.98 23.00 31.15
CA THR A 371 4.36 24.32 31.31
C THR A 371 5.36 25.47 31.15
N PHE A 372 4.89 26.64 30.71
CA PHE A 372 5.62 27.92 30.78
C PHE A 372 5.28 28.73 32.03
N GLU A 373 4.34 28.22 32.82
CA GLU A 373 3.98 28.81 34.12
C GLU A 373 4.90 28.21 35.22
N ASP A 374 4.62 28.57 36.49
CA ASP A 374 5.34 27.99 37.64
C ASP A 374 5.07 26.47 37.73
N ASP A 375 6.13 25.67 37.65
CA ASP A 375 6.06 24.22 37.74
C ASP A 375 6.24 23.68 39.15
N GLU A 376 6.23 24.56 40.14
CA GLU A 376 6.42 24.23 41.58
C GLU A 376 7.71 23.43 41.84
N GLY A 377 8.70 23.56 40.97
CA GLY A 377 9.99 22.87 41.06
C GLY A 377 9.99 21.44 40.48
N ALA A 378 9.01 21.09 39.66
CA ALA A 378 8.97 19.78 38.96
C ALA A 378 10.16 19.60 37.99
N TYR A 379 10.70 20.71 37.44
CA TYR A 379 11.88 20.72 36.59
C TYR A 379 12.96 21.67 37.06
N ASN A 380 14.15 21.17 37.32
CA ASN A 380 15.29 22.03 37.72
C ASN A 380 16.03 22.58 36.50
N GLN A 381 15.77 23.81 36.12
CA GLN A 381 16.40 24.46 34.96
C GLN A 381 17.93 24.54 35.05
N ALA A 382 18.51 24.55 36.26
CA ALA A 382 19.96 24.60 36.46
C ALA A 382 20.72 23.34 35.93
N ASP A 383 20.04 22.21 35.84
CA ASP A 383 20.66 20.97 35.33
C ASP A 383 21.05 21.05 33.84
N ALA A 384 20.39 21.92 33.09
CA ALA A 384 20.70 22.20 31.69
C ALA A 384 22.13 22.77 31.48
N ASP A 385 22.68 23.52 32.43
CA ASP A 385 24.00 24.17 32.31
C ASP A 385 25.13 23.11 32.12
N GLY A 386 25.18 22.11 32.97
CA GLY A 386 26.16 21.01 32.88
C GLY A 386 26.01 20.19 31.59
N PHE A 387 24.78 19.84 31.27
CA PHE A 387 24.46 19.11 30.04
C PHE A 387 24.91 19.86 28.79
N ILE A 388 24.61 21.16 28.68
CA ILE A 388 25.00 21.99 27.54
C ILE A 388 26.53 22.10 27.43
N LYS A 389 27.24 22.34 28.55
CA LYS A 389 28.70 22.47 28.57
C LYS A 389 29.40 21.22 28.08
N LEU A 390 28.94 20.02 28.51
CA LEU A 390 29.50 18.74 28.04
C LEU A 390 29.21 18.51 26.56
N ASN A 391 28.00 18.74 26.10
CA ASN A 391 27.66 18.58 24.68
C ASN A 391 28.40 19.59 23.78
N ALA A 392 28.66 20.80 24.27
CA ALA A 392 29.40 21.85 23.56
C ALA A 392 30.93 21.58 23.49
N LEU A 393 31.49 20.69 24.31
CA LEU A 393 32.92 20.47 24.40
C LEU A 393 33.58 20.17 23.04
N ARG A 394 33.02 19.22 22.29
CA ARG A 394 33.50 18.86 20.93
C ARG A 394 33.48 20.05 19.95
N MET A 395 32.45 20.87 20.06
CA MET A 395 32.24 22.05 19.19
C MET A 395 33.25 23.15 19.54
N ARG A 396 33.54 23.39 20.83
CA ARG A 396 34.55 24.33 21.30
C ARG A 396 35.97 23.93 20.83
N ILE A 397 36.34 22.65 20.97
CA ILE A 397 37.62 22.15 20.49
C ILE A 397 37.73 22.35 18.97
N ALA A 398 36.70 22.00 18.20
CA ALA A 398 36.72 22.18 16.76
C ALA A 398 36.77 23.67 16.36
N ALA A 399 36.11 24.55 17.09
CA ALA A 399 36.16 26.00 16.83
C ALA A 399 37.57 26.58 17.07
N VAL A 400 38.25 26.21 18.15
CA VAL A 400 39.64 26.63 18.43
C VAL A 400 40.59 26.16 17.33
N LEU A 401 40.46 24.92 16.87
CA LEU A 401 41.28 24.39 15.78
C LEU A 401 41.05 25.12 14.45
N ARG A 402 39.80 25.49 14.16
CA ARG A 402 39.44 26.18 12.89
C ARG A 402 39.86 27.66 12.89
N ASN A 403 39.67 28.33 14.01
CA ASN A 403 39.90 29.78 14.11
C ASN A 403 41.32 30.14 14.53
N GLY A 404 42.16 29.17 14.90
CA GLY A 404 43.45 29.38 15.51
C GLY A 404 43.34 29.86 16.97
N PRO A 405 44.44 29.85 17.73
CA PRO A 405 44.44 30.44 19.06
C PRO A 405 44.13 31.94 18.94
N GLU A 406 43.19 32.44 19.75
CA GLU A 406 43.00 33.90 19.88
C GLU A 406 44.34 34.55 20.18
N LYS A 407 44.71 35.53 19.34
CA LYS A 407 45.91 36.35 19.56
C LYS A 407 45.69 37.34 20.68
#